data_4eb474b2c59f14ab059897015d1d4312
#
_entry.id   4eb474b2c59f14ab059897015d1d4312
#
_cell.length_a   1.000
_cell.length_b   1.000
_cell.length_c   1.000
_cell.angle_alpha   90.00
_cell.angle_beta   90.00
_cell.angle_gamma   90.00
#
_symmetry.space_group_name_H-M   'P 1'
#
loop_
_entity.id
_entity.type
_entity.pdbx_description
1 polymer ?
#
loop_
_entity_poly.entity_id
_entity_poly.type
_entity_poly.pdbx_seq_one_letter_code
_entity_poly.pdbx_strand_id
1 'polypeptide(L)'
;MGGRSLGQAITAEAMDLMFYHLERQPLESVLPLLLEKTRERGWRAVVEVSGEARKAALDDVLWTYSERSFLPHGPDGEPGCEDQPILITAGGGNSNAAEIRFVVDGARLPDDLSGYERIAVLFDGNDPVALDAARADWKRAKAAGLAASYWQQNGDGRWEKKA
;
A
#
# COMPACT_ATOMS: atom_id res chain seq x y z
N MET A 1 -33.40 -4.86 4.59
CA MET A 1 -32.51 -4.91 4.50
C MET A 1 -31.63 -4.38 5.37
N GLY A 2 -31.88 -4.21 6.50
CA GLY A 2 -30.96 -3.79 7.48
C GLY A 2 -29.67 -4.56 7.40
N GLY A 3 -29.73 -5.73 6.88
CA GLY A 3 -28.52 -6.49 6.70
C GLY A 3 -27.52 -5.79 5.84
N ARG A 4 -27.97 -4.85 5.03
CA ARG A 4 -27.04 -4.12 4.21
C ARG A 4 -26.13 -3.25 5.02
N SER A 5 -26.64 -2.47 5.96
CA SER A 5 -25.76 -1.66 6.76
C SER A 5 -24.90 -2.52 7.69
N LEU A 6 -25.42 -3.64 8.16
CA LEU A 6 -24.61 -4.57 8.92
C LEU A 6 -23.46 -5.10 8.07
N GLY A 7 -23.71 -5.42 6.81
CA GLY A 7 -22.66 -5.87 5.92
C GLY A 7 -21.59 -4.82 5.71
N GLN A 8 -21.96 -3.56 5.62
CA GLN A 8 -20.99 -2.48 5.48
C GLN A 8 -20.12 -2.35 6.72
N ALA A 9 -20.70 -2.47 7.91
CA ALA A 9 -19.93 -2.41 9.14
C ALA A 9 -18.94 -3.56 9.23
N ILE A 10 -19.36 -4.76 8.87
CA ILE A 10 -18.49 -5.92 8.85
C ILE A 10 -17.34 -5.72 7.86
N THR A 11 -17.63 -5.18 6.68
CA THR A 11 -16.60 -4.94 5.68
C THR A 11 -15.55 -3.95 6.19
N ALA A 12 -15.97 -2.86 6.81
CA ALA A 12 -15.05 -1.87 7.35
C ALA A 12 -14.19 -2.47 8.46
N GLU A 13 -14.78 -3.30 9.31
CA GLU A 13 -14.03 -3.94 10.40
C GLU A 13 -13.08 -5.02 9.88
N ALA A 14 -13.39 -5.63 8.75
CA ALA A 14 -12.57 -6.69 8.20
C ALA A 14 -11.36 -6.18 7.42
N MET A 15 -11.30 -4.88 7.10
CA MET A 15 -10.18 -4.33 6.38
C MET A 15 -8.96 -4.20 7.29
N ASP A 16 -7.82 -4.72 6.83
CA ASP A 16 -6.54 -4.58 7.52
C ASP A 16 -5.85 -3.30 7.09
N LEU A 17 -5.46 -2.46 8.04
CA LEU A 17 -4.63 -1.30 7.75
C LEU A 17 -3.28 -1.52 8.42
N MET A 18 -2.22 -1.61 7.62
CA MET A 18 -0.88 -1.96 8.11
C MET A 18 0.09 -0.82 7.83
N PHE A 19 0.83 -0.40 8.85
CA PHE A 19 1.87 0.61 8.72
C PHE A 19 3.22 -0.09 8.82
N TYR A 20 4.02 0.00 7.75
CA TYR A 20 5.35 -0.59 7.68
C TYR A 20 6.40 0.50 7.83
N HIS A 21 7.12 0.45 8.94
CA HIS A 21 8.19 1.40 9.27
C HIS A 21 9.49 0.89 8.66
N LEU A 22 9.96 1.54 7.59
CA LEU A 22 11.19 1.16 6.91
C LEU A 22 12.36 1.91 7.53
N GLU A 23 13.38 1.20 7.96
CA GLU A 23 14.61 1.84 8.43
C GLU A 23 15.87 1.06 8.05
N ARG A 24 15.76 -0.24 7.80
CA ARG A 24 16.92 -1.07 7.43
C ARG A 24 17.03 -1.28 5.94
N GLN A 25 15.91 -1.34 5.25
CA GLN A 25 15.85 -1.55 3.81
C GLN A 25 15.01 -0.44 3.18
N PRO A 26 15.40 0.04 1.99
CA PRO A 26 14.61 1.06 1.30
C PRO A 26 13.35 0.48 0.69
N LEU A 27 12.45 1.38 0.29
CA LEU A 27 11.20 1.00 -0.37
C LEU A 27 11.45 0.11 -1.59
N GLU A 28 12.47 0.41 -2.37
CA GLU A 28 12.81 -0.30 -3.60
C GLU A 28 13.18 -1.76 -3.36
N SER A 29 13.60 -2.11 -2.15
CA SER A 29 13.90 -3.49 -1.78
C SER A 29 12.70 -4.20 -1.16
N VAL A 30 11.86 -3.47 -0.45
CA VAL A 30 10.75 -4.07 0.31
C VAL A 30 9.50 -4.22 -0.53
N LEU A 31 9.13 -3.19 -1.28
CA LEU A 31 7.87 -3.18 -2.02
C LEU A 31 7.76 -4.32 -3.04
N PRO A 32 8.79 -4.61 -3.85
CA PRO A 32 8.66 -5.72 -4.81
C PRO A 32 8.34 -7.05 -4.15
N LEU A 33 8.91 -7.34 -2.98
CA LEU A 33 8.64 -8.59 -2.27
C LEU A 33 7.19 -8.65 -1.77
N LEU A 34 6.67 -7.53 -1.30
CA LEU A 34 5.27 -7.46 -0.88
C LEU A 34 4.33 -7.60 -2.06
N LEU A 35 4.69 -7.04 -3.21
CA LEU A 35 3.91 -7.19 -4.43
C LEU A 35 3.92 -8.63 -4.94
N GLU A 36 5.05 -9.32 -4.86
CA GLU A 36 5.11 -10.74 -5.20
C GLU A 36 4.16 -11.55 -4.33
N LYS A 37 4.16 -11.31 -3.03
CA LYS A 37 3.24 -11.99 -2.12
C LYS A 37 1.79 -11.68 -2.42
N THR A 38 1.50 -10.43 -2.80
CA THR A 38 0.16 -10.02 -3.20
C THR A 38 -0.30 -10.83 -4.41
N ARG A 39 0.57 -10.98 -5.40
CA ARG A 39 0.25 -11.75 -6.60
C ARG A 39 0.07 -13.24 -6.30
N GLU A 40 0.87 -13.78 -5.38
CA GLU A 40 0.73 -15.17 -4.96
C GLU A 40 -0.64 -15.44 -4.32
N ARG A 41 -1.22 -14.43 -3.67
CA ARG A 41 -2.57 -14.54 -3.11
C ARG A 41 -3.67 -14.44 -4.17
N GLY A 42 -3.32 -14.10 -5.40
CA GLY A 42 -4.30 -13.86 -6.45
C GLY A 42 -4.92 -12.49 -6.39
N TRP A 43 -4.36 -11.56 -5.62
CA TRP A 43 -4.86 -10.19 -5.50
C TRP A 43 -4.25 -9.27 -6.53
N ARG A 44 -5.01 -8.25 -6.89
CA ARG A 44 -4.49 -7.09 -7.62
C ARG A 44 -4.08 -6.01 -6.64
N ALA A 45 -3.11 -5.19 -7.03
CA ALA A 45 -2.59 -4.10 -6.21
C ALA A 45 -2.70 -2.77 -6.93
N VAL A 46 -3.00 -1.72 -6.18
CA VAL A 46 -2.80 -0.35 -6.64
C VAL A 46 -1.74 0.28 -5.73
N VAL A 47 -0.75 0.95 -6.32
CA VAL A 47 0.36 1.56 -5.59
C VAL A 47 0.28 3.05 -5.80
N GLU A 48 0.01 3.79 -4.73
CA GLU A 48 -0.10 5.25 -4.77
C GLU A 48 1.21 5.89 -4.34
N VAL A 49 1.73 6.77 -5.19
CA VAL A 49 2.93 7.58 -4.91
C VAL A 49 2.53 9.05 -4.83
N SER A 50 3.48 9.91 -4.38
CA SER A 50 3.18 11.31 -4.11
C SER A 50 3.07 12.20 -5.35
N GLY A 51 3.55 11.76 -6.51
CA GLY A 51 3.49 12.56 -7.73
C GLY A 51 3.97 11.82 -8.96
N GLU A 52 3.87 12.46 -10.12
CA GLU A 52 4.16 11.83 -11.42
C GLU A 52 5.63 11.41 -11.54
N ALA A 53 6.55 12.22 -11.01
CA ALA A 53 7.97 11.88 -11.04
C ALA A 53 8.27 10.60 -10.25
N ARG A 54 7.60 10.43 -9.10
CA ARG A 54 7.78 9.22 -8.28
C ARG A 54 7.12 8.02 -8.95
N LYS A 55 6.03 8.25 -9.68
CA LYS A 55 5.39 7.19 -10.44
C LYS A 55 6.33 6.61 -11.50
N ALA A 56 6.97 7.46 -12.28
CA ALA A 56 7.93 7.03 -13.30
C ALA A 56 9.12 6.31 -12.68
N ALA A 57 9.66 6.83 -11.57
CA ALA A 57 10.80 6.22 -10.89
C ALA A 57 10.47 4.83 -10.37
N LEU A 58 9.29 4.66 -9.78
CA LEU A 58 8.87 3.37 -9.25
C LEU A 58 8.61 2.36 -10.37
N ASP A 59 8.03 2.82 -11.47
CA ASP A 59 7.82 1.97 -12.65
C ASP A 59 9.15 1.36 -13.11
N ASP A 60 10.19 2.18 -13.22
CA ASP A 60 11.53 1.71 -13.59
C ASP A 60 12.08 0.69 -12.58
N VAL A 61 11.90 0.94 -11.30
CA VAL A 61 12.36 0.03 -10.25
C VAL A 61 11.69 -1.34 -10.41
N LEU A 62 10.38 -1.37 -10.64
CA LEU A 62 9.65 -2.63 -10.74
C LEU A 62 10.01 -3.42 -11.99
N TRP A 63 10.47 -2.74 -13.05
CA TRP A 63 10.96 -3.43 -14.25
C TRP A 63 12.33 -4.07 -14.03
N THR A 64 13.15 -3.53 -13.13
CA THR A 64 14.56 -3.91 -13.03
C THR A 64 14.99 -4.47 -11.68
N TYR A 65 14.07 -4.66 -10.73
CA TYR A 65 14.45 -5.05 -9.37
C TYR A 65 15.05 -6.46 -9.30
N SER A 66 14.71 -7.33 -10.23
CA SER A 66 15.22 -8.70 -10.26
C SER A 66 15.16 -9.26 -11.67
N GLU A 67 16.23 -9.90 -12.09
CA GLU A 67 16.28 -10.58 -13.39
C GLU A 67 15.44 -11.85 -13.42
N ARG A 68 15.15 -12.40 -12.24
CA ARG A 68 14.45 -13.70 -12.12
C ARG A 68 12.96 -13.56 -11.89
N SER A 69 12.52 -12.39 -11.48
CA SER A 69 11.13 -12.14 -11.16
C SER A 69 10.54 -11.11 -12.08
N PHE A 70 9.30 -11.30 -12.44
CA PHE A 70 8.57 -10.36 -13.26
C PHE A 70 7.27 -10.00 -12.58
N LEU A 71 7.03 -8.69 -12.39
CA LEU A 71 5.80 -8.17 -11.84
C LEU A 71 5.05 -7.45 -12.95
N PRO A 72 3.94 -8.02 -13.47
CA PRO A 72 3.14 -7.32 -14.47
C PRO A 72 2.54 -6.07 -13.84
N HIS A 73 2.92 -4.91 -14.38
CA HIS A 73 2.49 -3.63 -13.81
C HIS A 73 2.45 -2.55 -14.88
N GLY A 74 1.80 -1.44 -14.55
CA GLY A 74 1.78 -0.27 -15.43
C GLY A 74 1.25 0.95 -14.69
N PRO A 75 1.53 2.15 -15.25
CA PRO A 75 0.98 3.39 -14.71
C PRO A 75 -0.49 3.54 -15.09
N ASP A 76 -1.22 4.31 -14.28
CA ASP A 76 -2.59 4.67 -14.64
C ASP A 76 -2.59 5.69 -15.77
N GLY A 77 -3.77 5.89 -16.38
CA GLY A 77 -3.94 6.85 -17.47
C GLY A 77 -3.61 6.31 -18.85
N GLU A 78 -3.07 5.11 -18.96
CA GLU A 78 -2.80 4.49 -20.25
C GLU A 78 -3.94 3.56 -20.64
N PRO A 79 -4.17 3.34 -21.95
CA PRO A 79 -5.20 2.40 -22.39
C PRO A 79 -4.96 1.00 -21.80
N GLY A 80 -6.02 0.39 -21.26
CA GLY A 80 -5.92 -0.95 -20.67
C GLY A 80 -5.36 -0.98 -19.27
N CYS A 81 -5.10 0.17 -18.64
CA CYS A 81 -4.53 0.19 -17.30
C CYS A 81 -5.43 -0.50 -16.28
N GLU A 82 -6.73 -0.54 -16.50
CA GLU A 82 -7.67 -1.22 -15.63
C GLU A 82 -7.47 -2.74 -15.57
N ASP A 83 -6.75 -3.30 -16.53
CA ASP A 83 -6.44 -4.73 -16.55
C ASP A 83 -5.11 -5.06 -15.91
N GLN A 84 -4.34 -4.07 -15.47
CA GLN A 84 -3.05 -4.32 -14.86
C GLN A 84 -3.20 -4.96 -13.48
N PRO A 85 -2.49 -6.06 -13.21
CA PRO A 85 -2.50 -6.66 -11.88
C PRO A 85 -1.90 -5.75 -10.81
N ILE A 86 -0.94 -4.91 -11.20
CA ILE A 86 -0.34 -3.90 -10.33
C ILE A 86 -0.42 -2.58 -11.07
N LEU A 87 -1.17 -1.63 -10.51
CA LEU A 87 -1.37 -0.31 -11.10
C LEU A 87 -0.65 0.72 -10.26
N ILE A 88 0.17 1.56 -10.89
CA ILE A 88 0.87 2.65 -10.18
C ILE A 88 0.13 3.95 -10.48
N THR A 89 -0.23 4.69 -9.43
CA THR A 89 -0.97 5.94 -9.55
C THR A 89 -0.35 7.04 -8.69
N ALA A 90 -0.46 8.28 -9.15
CA ALA A 90 -0.07 9.44 -8.35
C ALA A 90 -1.30 10.13 -7.74
N GLY A 91 -2.44 9.48 -7.73
CA GLY A 91 -3.67 10.06 -7.21
C GLY A 91 -4.60 9.01 -6.63
N GLY A 92 -5.84 9.41 -6.43
CA GLY A 92 -6.83 8.50 -5.88
C GLY A 92 -7.39 7.54 -6.92
N GLY A 93 -8.33 6.73 -6.49
CA GLY A 93 -9.03 5.81 -7.35
C GLY A 93 -8.48 4.39 -7.32
N ASN A 94 -9.30 3.47 -7.81
CA ASN A 94 -8.98 2.06 -7.82
C ASN A 94 -9.40 1.48 -9.17
N SER A 95 -8.73 1.96 -10.23
CA SER A 95 -9.15 1.67 -11.60
C SER A 95 -9.01 0.22 -11.98
N ASN A 96 -8.11 -0.54 -11.33
CA ASN A 96 -7.93 -1.96 -11.61
C ASN A 96 -8.66 -2.87 -10.63
N ALA A 97 -9.55 -2.31 -9.80
CA ALA A 97 -10.32 -3.06 -8.80
C ALA A 97 -9.41 -3.90 -7.89
N ALA A 98 -8.39 -3.28 -7.34
CA ALA A 98 -7.40 -3.95 -6.51
C ALA A 98 -7.97 -4.29 -5.13
N GLU A 99 -7.56 -5.43 -4.59
CA GLU A 99 -7.87 -5.84 -3.22
C GLU A 99 -6.98 -5.14 -2.21
N ILE A 100 -5.76 -4.76 -2.60
CA ILE A 100 -4.83 -4.07 -1.70
C ILE A 100 -4.36 -2.76 -2.31
N ARG A 101 -4.27 -1.72 -1.45
CA ARG A 101 -3.69 -0.45 -1.82
C ARG A 101 -2.41 -0.23 -1.03
N PHE A 102 -1.32 0.02 -1.73
CA PHE A 102 -0.06 0.43 -1.12
C PHE A 102 0.05 1.95 -1.20
N VAL A 103 0.33 2.59 -0.07
CA VAL A 103 0.52 4.04 0.02
C VAL A 103 1.99 4.25 0.33
N VAL A 104 2.75 4.75 -0.63
CA VAL A 104 4.21 4.76 -0.55
C VAL A 104 4.79 6.09 -1.00
N ASP A 105 6.08 6.26 -0.74
CA ASP A 105 6.90 7.31 -1.35
C ASP A 105 6.33 8.71 -1.18
N GLY A 106 5.89 9.02 0.04
CA GLY A 106 5.38 10.34 0.39
C GLY A 106 3.88 10.51 0.22
N ALA A 107 3.18 9.55 -0.34
CA ALA A 107 1.73 9.63 -0.43
C ALA A 107 1.10 9.53 0.96
N ARG A 108 -0.04 10.17 1.13
CA ARG A 108 -0.77 10.16 2.41
C ARG A 108 -1.94 9.21 2.33
N LEU A 109 -2.31 8.67 3.49
CA LEU A 109 -3.47 7.79 3.60
C LEU A 109 -4.72 8.51 3.10
N PRO A 110 -5.46 7.95 2.13
CA PRO A 110 -6.67 8.60 1.62
C PRO A 110 -7.76 8.68 2.69
N ASP A 111 -8.70 9.60 2.51
CA ASP A 111 -9.85 9.72 3.42
C ASP A 111 -10.83 8.56 3.18
N ASP A 112 -11.04 8.17 1.94
CA ASP A 112 -11.94 7.06 1.59
C ASP A 112 -11.13 5.78 1.43
N LEU A 113 -11.31 4.87 2.38
CA LEU A 113 -10.59 3.59 2.42
C LEU A 113 -11.48 2.41 2.01
N SER A 114 -12.66 2.68 1.47
CA SER A 114 -13.60 1.63 1.12
C SER A 114 -13.14 0.85 -0.11
N GLY A 115 -13.56 -0.40 -0.20
CA GLY A 115 -13.31 -1.23 -1.37
C GLY A 115 -12.05 -2.06 -1.33
N TYR A 116 -11.29 -1.99 -0.24
CA TYR A 116 -10.05 -2.77 -0.11
C TYR A 116 -10.16 -3.82 0.98
N GLU A 117 -9.49 -4.96 0.76
CA GLU A 117 -9.27 -5.95 1.80
C GLU A 117 -8.14 -5.53 2.72
N ARG A 118 -7.15 -4.80 2.18
CA ARG A 118 -5.99 -4.36 2.94
C ARG A 118 -5.45 -3.04 2.39
N ILE A 119 -4.95 -2.22 3.29
CA ILE A 119 -4.19 -1.02 2.91
C ILE A 119 -2.86 -1.09 3.64
N ALA A 120 -1.76 -0.94 2.91
CA ALA A 120 -0.41 -0.98 3.46
C ALA A 120 0.28 0.35 3.23
N VAL A 121 0.65 1.03 4.32
CA VAL A 121 1.39 2.29 4.27
C VAL A 121 2.85 1.97 4.54
N LEU A 122 3.73 2.26 3.58
CA LEU A 122 5.17 2.05 3.74
C LEU A 122 5.83 3.43 3.81
N PHE A 123 6.56 3.71 4.87
CA PHE A 123 7.18 5.01 5.06
C PHE A 123 8.60 4.86 5.57
N ASP A 124 9.45 5.84 5.20
CA ASP A 124 10.85 5.87 5.62
C ASP A 124 10.93 6.35 7.06
N GLY A 125 11.22 5.44 7.98
CA GLY A 125 11.33 5.74 9.40
C GLY A 125 12.55 6.57 9.76
N ASN A 126 13.50 6.71 8.83
CA ASN A 126 14.68 7.56 9.03
C ASN A 126 14.44 9.01 8.59
N ASP A 127 13.31 9.28 7.94
CA ASP A 127 12.96 10.63 7.50
C ASP A 127 11.95 11.21 8.50
N PRO A 128 12.32 12.28 9.25
CA PRO A 128 11.43 12.86 10.25
C PRO A 128 10.09 13.34 9.68
N VAL A 129 10.07 13.85 8.46
CA VAL A 129 8.83 14.32 7.83
C VAL A 129 7.91 13.14 7.52
N ALA A 130 8.46 12.07 6.95
CA ALA A 130 7.69 10.88 6.66
C ALA A 130 7.17 10.22 7.93
N LEU A 131 8.00 10.17 8.96
CA LEU A 131 7.62 9.59 10.25
C LEU A 131 6.47 10.38 10.89
N ASP A 132 6.54 11.71 10.88
CA ASP A 132 5.47 12.55 11.43
C ASP A 132 4.17 12.38 10.65
N ALA A 133 4.24 12.30 9.34
CA ALA A 133 3.08 12.09 8.49
C ALA A 133 2.42 10.73 8.79
N ALA A 134 3.24 9.68 8.93
CA ALA A 134 2.75 8.36 9.26
C ALA A 134 2.08 8.33 10.64
N ARG A 135 2.66 9.01 11.60
CA ARG A 135 2.07 9.11 12.95
C ARG A 135 0.73 9.82 12.92
N ALA A 136 0.60 10.88 12.14
CA ALA A 136 -0.66 11.59 11.99
C ALA A 136 -1.72 10.68 11.36
N ASP A 137 -1.36 9.93 10.32
CA ASP A 137 -2.27 8.99 9.66
C ASP A 137 -2.65 7.86 10.60
N TRP A 138 -1.72 7.37 11.42
CA TRP A 138 -1.98 6.36 12.43
C TRP A 138 -3.03 6.83 13.45
N LYS A 139 -2.85 8.04 13.96
CA LYS A 139 -3.79 8.62 14.92
C LYS A 139 -5.17 8.78 14.31
N ARG A 140 -5.24 9.24 13.07
CA ARG A 140 -6.49 9.42 12.35
C ARG A 140 -7.21 8.08 12.17
N ALA A 141 -6.47 7.03 11.81
CA ALA A 141 -7.01 5.69 11.64
C ALA A 141 -7.55 5.13 12.96
N LYS A 142 -6.80 5.29 14.05
CA LYS A 142 -7.24 4.81 15.35
C LYS A 142 -8.46 5.57 15.84
N ALA A 143 -8.51 6.88 15.61
CA ALA A 143 -9.67 7.69 15.98
C ALA A 143 -10.93 7.28 15.20
N ALA A 144 -10.76 6.80 13.98
CA ALA A 144 -11.87 6.30 13.16
C ALA A 144 -12.28 4.87 13.50
N GLY A 145 -11.63 4.23 14.46
CA GLY A 145 -11.96 2.87 14.87
C GLY A 145 -11.47 1.78 13.94
N LEU A 146 -10.50 2.08 13.07
CA LEU A 146 -9.99 1.11 12.11
C LEU A 146 -9.04 0.12 12.78
N ALA A 147 -9.01 -1.10 12.27
CA ALA A 147 -8.09 -2.14 12.73
C ALA A 147 -6.71 -1.87 12.10
N ALA A 148 -5.90 -1.08 12.80
CA ALA A 148 -4.58 -0.69 12.32
C ALA A 148 -3.49 -1.41 13.10
N SER A 149 -2.43 -1.82 12.40
CA SER A 149 -1.26 -2.46 13.02
C SER A 149 0.01 -1.79 12.54
N TYR A 150 1.04 -1.83 13.38
CA TYR A 150 2.33 -1.17 13.13
C TYR A 150 3.43 -2.22 13.11
N TRP A 151 4.22 -2.22 12.06
CA TRP A 151 5.22 -3.25 11.80
C TRP A 151 6.61 -2.65 11.60
N GLN A 152 7.61 -3.32 12.13
CA GLN A 152 9.00 -2.92 12.04
C GLN A 152 9.87 -4.15 11.83
N GLN A 153 10.97 -4.04 11.09
CA GLN A 153 11.88 -5.15 10.90
C GLN A 153 12.81 -5.31 12.10
N ASN A 154 13.05 -6.55 12.51
CA ASN A 154 14.04 -6.85 13.54
C ASN A 154 15.44 -6.95 12.92
N GLY A 155 16.44 -7.32 13.74
CA GLY A 155 17.83 -7.45 13.30
C GLY A 155 18.05 -8.47 12.19
N ASP A 156 17.14 -9.44 12.05
CA ASP A 156 17.20 -10.47 11.02
C ASP A 156 16.41 -10.11 9.77
N GLY A 157 15.82 -8.93 9.71
CA GLY A 157 15.03 -8.48 8.58
C GLY A 157 13.60 -9.00 8.58
N ARG A 158 13.15 -9.61 9.65
CA ARG A 158 11.77 -10.09 9.77
C ARG A 158 10.85 -9.00 10.27
N TRP A 159 9.63 -8.99 9.76
CA TRP A 159 8.63 -8.04 10.20
C TRP A 159 8.02 -8.48 11.53
N GLU A 160 8.01 -7.56 12.48
CA GLU A 160 7.41 -7.77 13.80
C GLU A 160 6.33 -6.74 14.05
N LYS A 161 5.20 -7.19 14.56
CA LYS A 161 4.10 -6.31 14.93
C LYS A 161 4.45 -5.59 16.23
N LYS A 162 4.47 -4.26 16.20
CA LYS A 162 4.81 -3.45 17.36
C LYS A 162 3.58 -2.83 18.04
N ALA A 163 2.48 -2.70 17.33
CA ALA A 163 1.26 -2.15 17.88
C ALA A 163 0.01 -2.63 17.15
#